data_80d732a532e9a070684e285979ca0542
#
_entry.id   80d732a532e9a070684e285979ca0542
#
_cell.length_a   1.000
_cell.length_b   1.000
_cell.length_c   1.000
_cell.angle_alpha   90.00
_cell.angle_beta   90.00
_cell.angle_gamma   90.00
#
_symmetry.space_group_name_H-M   'P 1'
#
loop_
_entity.id
_entity.type
_entity.pdbx_description
1 polymer ?
#
loop_
_entity_poly.entity_id
_entity_poly.type
_entity_poly.pdbx_seq_one_letter_code
_entity_poly.pdbx_strand_id
1 'polypeptide(L)'
;VCIIDGFTMGGGAGISLPAEIRIATKKTVFAMPETKIGFAPDVGGNYYIAQLDGEIGAWLAMTGQETWGRAVYELGLATHYVEPDAIPSLVEALSQLENPTLEQISNIVASYHVPAPEGAAPSGKGSREGPSPITGEIRAFLDKTFGMASIQEIYAALQAAQTDSSLSQEVKDWAKAQKDIMDHRSPTGMAVALENFKLARKAQSLKVALENDMLMSTGFCGTDRPTPEFDTGVSYLLIEKGRERANWQPSDINDPRLSPAEITKNYLDPKTPHLAETPKLVFEPAPTSDGADSTWGKFRMWGLPAESEIRAVIKGESAGSGAFKLKPAEVVEQVLAARGEQGGPREKEIVARVNAVIAARTKADGSGYLDWVGK
;
A
#
# COMPACT_ATOMS: atom_id res chain seq x y z
N VAL A 1 18.96 -3.80 2.88
CA VAL A 1 18.55 -2.45 3.29
C VAL A 1 18.35 -1.58 2.07
N CYS A 2 17.25 -0.84 2.00
CA CYS A 2 16.98 0.14 0.95
C CYS A 2 16.72 1.52 1.61
N ILE A 3 17.44 2.55 1.17
CA ILE A 3 17.26 3.92 1.64
C ILE A 3 16.44 4.67 0.58
N ILE A 4 15.25 5.11 0.97
CA ILE A 4 14.27 5.77 0.10
C ILE A 4 14.35 7.29 0.39
N ASP A 5 15.41 7.96 -0.01
CA ASP A 5 15.64 9.40 0.28
C ASP A 5 15.20 10.32 -0.88
N GLY A 6 14.10 9.97 -1.58
CA GLY A 6 13.62 10.76 -2.70
C GLY A 6 12.38 10.15 -3.36
N PHE A 7 12.22 10.40 -4.67
CA PHE A 7 11.13 9.83 -5.45
C PHE A 7 11.31 8.33 -5.63
N THR A 8 10.31 7.56 -5.24
CA THR A 8 10.25 6.10 -5.31
C THR A 8 8.91 5.73 -5.94
N MET A 9 8.92 5.65 -7.26
CA MET A 9 7.70 5.50 -8.07
C MET A 9 7.92 4.46 -9.16
N GLY A 10 6.86 3.73 -9.55
CA GLY A 10 6.92 2.73 -10.61
C GLY A 10 8.09 1.75 -10.42
N GLY A 11 9.01 1.67 -11.39
CA GLY A 11 10.21 0.83 -11.30
C GLY A 11 11.05 1.05 -10.03
N GLY A 12 11.10 2.29 -9.50
CA GLY A 12 11.75 2.60 -8.22
C GLY A 12 11.07 1.90 -7.04
N ALA A 13 9.74 1.79 -7.04
CA ALA A 13 9.00 1.00 -6.08
C ALA A 13 9.33 -0.49 -6.21
N GLY A 14 9.36 -1.04 -7.45
CA GLY A 14 9.70 -2.43 -7.72
C GLY A 14 11.08 -2.87 -7.21
N ILE A 15 12.07 -1.96 -7.21
CA ILE A 15 13.41 -2.21 -6.67
C ILE A 15 13.44 -2.07 -5.14
N SER A 16 12.66 -1.15 -4.58
CA SER A 16 12.72 -0.79 -3.16
C SER A 16 11.90 -1.71 -2.26
N LEU A 17 10.68 -2.04 -2.69
CA LEU A 17 9.72 -2.81 -1.89
C LEU A 17 10.20 -4.24 -1.52
N PRO A 18 10.99 -4.94 -2.35
CA PRO A 18 11.55 -6.25 -1.98
C PRO A 18 12.55 -6.21 -0.81
N ALA A 19 13.11 -5.05 -0.48
CA ALA A 19 14.04 -4.96 0.63
C ALA A 19 13.32 -5.17 1.98
N GLU A 20 13.85 -6.02 2.84
CA GLU A 20 13.25 -6.28 4.15
C GLU A 20 13.29 -5.07 5.07
N ILE A 21 14.37 -4.28 5.01
CA ILE A 21 14.52 -3.02 5.75
C ILE A 21 14.52 -1.88 4.75
N ARG A 22 13.48 -1.05 4.83
CA ARG A 22 13.25 0.12 3.98
C ARG A 22 13.19 1.37 4.85
N ILE A 23 14.06 2.32 4.55
CA ILE A 23 14.24 3.53 5.35
C ILE A 23 13.66 4.71 4.58
N ALA A 24 12.59 5.31 5.11
CA ALA A 24 12.04 6.56 4.61
C ALA A 24 12.68 7.76 5.31
N THR A 25 12.68 8.90 4.64
CA THR A 25 13.09 10.20 5.15
C THR A 25 12.03 11.25 4.85
N LYS A 26 12.19 12.47 5.32
CA LYS A 26 11.32 13.59 4.94
C LYS A 26 11.35 13.91 3.43
N LYS A 27 12.37 13.46 2.69
CA LYS A 27 12.45 13.65 1.24
C LYS A 27 11.68 12.57 0.47
N THR A 28 11.33 11.46 1.11
CA THR A 28 10.66 10.33 0.46
C THR A 28 9.32 10.75 -0.14
N VAL A 29 9.11 10.35 -1.39
CA VAL A 29 7.82 10.44 -2.09
C VAL A 29 7.56 9.12 -2.76
N PHE A 30 6.56 8.41 -2.30
CA PHE A 30 6.15 7.13 -2.85
C PHE A 30 4.85 7.26 -3.64
N ALA A 31 4.76 6.65 -4.80
CA ALA A 31 3.53 6.48 -5.55
C ALA A 31 3.63 5.32 -6.57
N MET A 32 2.47 4.80 -6.98
CA MET A 32 2.30 3.95 -8.17
C MET A 32 1.48 4.75 -9.20
N PRO A 33 2.12 5.64 -9.99
CA PRO A 33 1.42 6.65 -10.78
C PRO A 33 0.98 6.15 -12.16
N GLU A 34 1.04 4.85 -12.43
CA GLU A 34 0.87 4.26 -13.77
C GLU A 34 -0.50 4.58 -14.38
N THR A 35 -1.56 4.65 -13.56
CA THR A 35 -2.90 5.02 -14.02
C THR A 35 -2.99 6.44 -14.59
N LYS A 36 -2.02 7.30 -14.26
CA LYS A 36 -1.90 8.64 -14.80
C LYS A 36 -1.47 8.64 -16.27
N ILE A 37 -0.72 7.63 -16.70
CA ILE A 37 -0.23 7.52 -18.07
C ILE A 37 -0.95 6.45 -18.90
N GLY A 38 -2.15 6.01 -18.46
CA GLY A 38 -2.93 5.02 -19.21
C GLY A 38 -2.45 3.59 -19.03
N PHE A 39 -1.79 3.28 -17.91
CA PHE A 39 -1.27 1.98 -17.54
C PHE A 39 -1.79 1.56 -16.16
N ALA A 40 -1.28 0.48 -15.61
CA ALA A 40 -1.59 0.05 -14.23
C ALA A 40 -0.30 -0.36 -13.50
N PRO A 41 -0.29 -0.38 -12.16
CA PRO A 41 0.87 -0.79 -11.37
C PRO A 41 1.39 -2.17 -11.75
N ASP A 42 2.70 -2.25 -12.03
CA ASP A 42 3.46 -3.44 -12.40
C ASP A 42 4.62 -3.70 -11.43
N VAL A 43 5.70 -4.29 -11.89
CA VAL A 43 6.98 -4.54 -11.19
C VAL A 43 6.83 -5.32 -9.87
N GLY A 44 5.80 -6.14 -9.74
CA GLY A 44 5.46 -6.85 -8.51
C GLY A 44 4.89 -5.92 -7.42
N GLY A 45 4.64 -4.65 -7.73
CA GLY A 45 4.16 -3.65 -6.77
C GLY A 45 2.90 -4.09 -6.05
N ASN A 46 1.94 -4.67 -6.78
CA ASN A 46 0.68 -5.17 -6.21
C ASN A 46 0.88 -6.24 -5.14
N TYR A 47 1.91 -7.10 -5.23
CA TYR A 47 2.23 -8.09 -4.20
C TYR A 47 2.55 -7.41 -2.85
N TYR A 48 3.33 -6.34 -2.88
CA TYR A 48 3.74 -5.64 -1.66
C TYR A 48 2.64 -4.76 -1.09
N ILE A 49 1.99 -3.93 -1.92
CA ILE A 49 0.94 -3.04 -1.43
C ILE A 49 -0.34 -3.78 -1.01
N ALA A 50 -0.56 -5.01 -1.50
CA ALA A 50 -1.65 -5.87 -1.05
C ALA A 50 -1.50 -6.37 0.40
N GLN A 51 -0.30 -6.23 0.99
CA GLN A 51 0.00 -6.55 2.38
C GLN A 51 -0.14 -5.33 3.32
N LEU A 52 -0.51 -4.17 2.80
CA LEU A 52 -0.84 -3.01 3.61
C LEU A 52 -2.20 -3.21 4.30
N ASP A 53 -2.42 -2.47 5.38
CA ASP A 53 -3.64 -2.58 6.16
C ASP A 53 -4.87 -2.11 5.38
N GLY A 54 -5.97 -2.84 5.51
CA GLY A 54 -7.25 -2.54 4.87
C GLY A 54 -7.14 -2.38 3.36
N GLU A 55 -7.65 -1.28 2.84
CA GLU A 55 -7.69 -0.99 1.40
C GLU A 55 -6.69 0.11 0.97
N ILE A 56 -5.68 0.41 1.79
CA ILE A 56 -4.62 1.36 1.45
C ILE A 56 -3.96 1.00 0.13
N GLY A 57 -3.67 -0.30 -0.09
CA GLY A 57 -3.05 -0.78 -1.33
C GLY A 57 -3.93 -0.55 -2.56
N ALA A 58 -5.23 -0.83 -2.49
CA ALA A 58 -6.17 -0.58 -3.58
C ALA A 58 -6.26 0.90 -3.93
N TRP A 59 -6.35 1.75 -2.89
CA TRP A 59 -6.34 3.20 -3.04
C TRP A 59 -5.07 3.70 -3.74
N LEU A 60 -3.88 3.26 -3.32
CA LEU A 60 -2.61 3.63 -3.94
C LEU A 60 -2.52 3.16 -5.40
N ALA A 61 -2.91 1.90 -5.67
CA ALA A 61 -2.85 1.32 -7.01
C ALA A 61 -3.73 2.05 -8.02
N MET A 62 -4.95 2.41 -7.61
CA MET A 62 -5.92 3.06 -8.50
C MET A 62 -5.63 4.54 -8.71
N THR A 63 -5.35 5.26 -7.63
CA THR A 63 -5.26 6.73 -7.67
C THR A 63 -3.88 7.22 -8.06
N GLY A 64 -2.84 6.43 -7.83
CA GLY A 64 -1.47 6.89 -7.95
C GLY A 64 -1.16 8.05 -7.00
N GLN A 65 -1.87 8.12 -5.87
CA GLN A 65 -1.69 9.18 -4.88
C GLN A 65 -0.28 9.16 -4.31
N GLU A 66 0.35 10.32 -4.28
CA GLU A 66 1.65 10.49 -3.66
C GLU A 66 1.54 10.39 -2.14
N THR A 67 2.38 9.55 -1.55
CA THR A 67 2.57 9.41 -0.11
C THR A 67 3.91 10.03 0.27
N TRP A 68 3.91 10.92 1.27
CA TRP A 68 5.03 11.81 1.55
C TRP A 68 5.69 11.52 2.90
N GLY A 69 7.00 11.54 2.93
CA GLY A 69 7.78 11.58 4.16
C GLY A 69 7.40 10.49 5.16
N ARG A 70 7.05 10.91 6.39
CA ARG A 70 6.70 10.00 7.49
C ARG A 70 5.49 9.12 7.19
N ALA A 71 4.51 9.58 6.41
CA ALA A 71 3.37 8.75 6.04
C ALA A 71 3.77 7.48 5.28
N VAL A 72 4.89 7.48 4.54
CA VAL A 72 5.41 6.27 3.88
C VAL A 72 5.78 5.19 4.91
N TYR A 73 6.34 5.58 6.06
CA TYR A 73 6.63 4.70 7.18
C TYR A 73 5.35 4.26 7.92
N GLU A 74 4.47 5.21 8.27
CA GLU A 74 3.29 4.91 9.07
C GLU A 74 2.26 4.05 8.33
N LEU A 75 2.14 4.19 7.01
CA LEU A 75 1.29 3.33 6.17
C LEU A 75 1.92 1.96 5.91
N GLY A 76 3.18 1.74 6.30
CA GLY A 76 3.87 0.45 6.20
C GLY A 76 4.59 0.19 4.88
N LEU A 77 4.72 1.19 4.03
CA LEU A 77 5.54 1.11 2.82
C LEU A 77 7.04 1.09 3.15
N ALA A 78 7.46 1.86 4.15
CA ALA A 78 8.77 1.76 4.75
C ALA A 78 8.70 1.10 6.14
N THR A 79 9.85 0.62 6.64
CA THR A 79 9.97 -0.03 7.95
C THR A 79 10.54 0.89 9.03
N HIS A 80 11.29 1.91 8.62
CA HIS A 80 11.94 2.88 9.50
C HIS A 80 11.84 4.29 8.92
N TYR A 81 11.93 5.29 9.78
CA TYR A 81 12.02 6.69 9.40
C TYR A 81 13.26 7.32 10.05
N VAL A 82 14.09 7.98 9.23
CA VAL A 82 15.36 8.57 9.64
C VAL A 82 15.51 9.95 8.99
N GLU A 83 16.14 10.90 9.69
CA GLU A 83 16.44 12.20 9.09
C GLU A 83 17.50 12.07 7.98
N PRO A 84 17.39 12.82 6.87
CA PRO A 84 18.33 12.74 5.75
C PRO A 84 19.79 12.99 6.16
N ASP A 85 20.00 13.92 7.09
CA ASP A 85 21.35 14.29 7.54
C ASP A 85 22.03 13.19 8.37
N ALA A 86 21.26 12.22 8.89
CA ALA A 86 21.76 11.07 9.63
C ALA A 86 22.16 9.90 8.71
N ILE A 87 21.75 9.91 7.43
CA ILE A 87 22.01 8.81 6.48
C ILE A 87 23.52 8.50 6.35
N PRO A 88 24.45 9.46 6.18
CA PRO A 88 25.87 9.14 6.08
C PRO A 88 26.39 8.36 7.30
N SER A 89 26.04 8.80 8.51
CA SER A 89 26.45 8.14 9.77
C SER A 89 25.80 6.76 9.92
N LEU A 90 24.54 6.60 9.48
CA LEU A 90 23.88 5.31 9.47
C LEU A 90 24.55 4.33 8.51
N VAL A 91 24.90 4.77 7.30
CA VAL A 91 25.61 3.93 6.32
C VAL A 91 26.97 3.51 6.88
N GLU A 92 27.71 4.42 7.51
CA GLU A 92 28.97 4.10 8.17
C GLU A 92 28.77 3.05 9.28
N ALA A 93 27.79 3.24 10.17
CA ALA A 93 27.50 2.28 11.24
C ALA A 93 27.15 0.88 10.69
N LEU A 94 26.38 0.82 9.61
CA LEU A 94 26.02 -0.45 8.94
C LEU A 94 27.23 -1.10 8.26
N SER A 95 28.16 -0.32 7.72
CA SER A 95 29.37 -0.82 7.03
C SER A 95 30.37 -1.48 7.98
N GLN A 96 30.31 -1.19 9.27
CA GLN A 96 31.18 -1.79 10.30
C GLN A 96 30.71 -3.18 10.77
N LEU A 97 29.52 -3.63 10.32
CA LEU A 97 28.99 -4.92 10.74
C LEU A 97 29.64 -6.06 9.95
N GLU A 98 30.09 -7.09 10.66
CA GLU A 98 30.56 -8.34 10.09
C GLU A 98 29.45 -9.41 10.17
N ASN A 99 28.96 -9.88 9.03
CA ASN A 99 27.91 -10.91 8.93
C ASN A 99 26.67 -10.66 9.82
N PRO A 100 26.04 -9.46 9.75
CA PRO A 100 24.95 -9.11 10.65
C PRO A 100 23.69 -9.91 10.37
N THR A 101 22.91 -10.16 11.43
CA THR A 101 21.52 -10.58 11.31
C THR A 101 20.63 -9.39 10.89
N LEU A 102 19.44 -9.69 10.34
CA LEU A 102 18.45 -8.62 10.05
C LEU A 102 18.01 -7.87 11.30
N GLU A 103 17.95 -8.55 12.45
CA GLU A 103 17.65 -7.94 13.74
C GLU A 103 18.73 -6.91 14.16
N GLN A 104 20.00 -7.28 14.04
CA GLN A 104 21.09 -6.35 14.32
C GLN A 104 21.06 -5.11 13.41
N ILE A 105 20.78 -5.32 12.11
CA ILE A 105 20.60 -4.22 11.15
C ILE A 105 19.41 -3.35 11.56
N SER A 106 18.25 -3.98 11.86
CA SER A 106 17.04 -3.26 12.27
C SER A 106 17.27 -2.43 13.54
N ASN A 107 17.96 -2.97 14.53
CA ASN A 107 18.27 -2.29 15.78
C ASN A 107 19.18 -1.07 15.57
N ILE A 108 20.19 -1.18 14.69
CA ILE A 108 21.02 -0.02 14.33
C ILE A 108 20.19 1.04 13.63
N VAL A 109 19.37 0.65 12.64
CA VAL A 109 18.51 1.62 11.93
C VAL A 109 17.51 2.27 12.90
N ALA A 110 16.94 1.50 13.83
CA ALA A 110 16.01 2.00 14.84
C ALA A 110 16.67 3.01 15.79
N SER A 111 17.97 2.90 16.07
CA SER A 111 18.68 3.88 16.91
C SER A 111 18.79 5.28 16.28
N TYR A 112 18.61 5.38 14.96
CA TYR A 112 18.55 6.66 14.23
C TYR A 112 17.12 7.15 14.02
N HIS A 113 16.13 6.41 14.52
CA HIS A 113 14.73 6.79 14.36
C HIS A 113 14.39 8.09 15.08
N VAL A 114 13.59 8.92 14.40
CA VAL A 114 13.12 10.20 14.96
C VAL A 114 11.59 10.15 15.05
N PRO A 115 11.00 10.38 16.23
CA PRO A 115 9.55 10.41 16.40
C PRO A 115 8.93 11.60 15.67
N ALA A 116 7.62 11.54 15.40
CA ALA A 116 6.91 12.67 14.85
C ALA A 116 7.00 13.89 15.76
N PRO A 117 7.27 15.10 15.23
CA PRO A 117 7.25 16.32 16.04
C PRO A 117 5.86 16.53 16.64
N GLU A 118 5.81 16.94 17.91
CA GLU A 118 4.54 17.22 18.58
C GLU A 118 3.81 18.37 17.90
N GLY A 119 2.51 18.19 17.62
CA GLY A 119 1.70 19.18 16.92
C GLY A 119 2.00 19.36 15.43
N ALA A 120 2.83 18.51 14.83
CA ALA A 120 3.13 18.60 13.41
C ALA A 120 1.86 18.41 12.57
N ALA A 121 1.72 19.22 11.51
CA ALA A 121 0.65 19.04 10.52
C ALA A 121 0.81 17.68 9.80
N PRO A 122 -0.31 17.04 9.38
CA PRO A 122 -0.24 15.77 8.67
C PRO A 122 0.68 15.80 7.45
N SER A 123 1.32 14.66 7.17
CA SER A 123 2.23 14.50 6.04
C SER A 123 1.54 14.76 4.71
N GLY A 124 2.18 15.56 3.85
CA GLY A 124 1.71 15.93 2.52
C GLY A 124 2.79 16.71 1.77
N LYS A 125 2.42 17.32 0.67
CA LYS A 125 3.35 18.09 -0.16
C LYS A 125 4.04 19.23 0.60
N GLY A 126 3.34 19.87 1.54
CA GLY A 126 3.83 21.03 2.30
C GLY A 126 4.44 20.69 3.66
N SER A 127 4.13 19.52 4.23
CA SER A 127 4.68 19.03 5.49
C SER A 127 4.99 17.55 5.35
N ARG A 128 6.20 17.12 5.72
CA ARG A 128 6.66 15.74 5.45
C ARG A 128 7.10 14.98 6.69
N GLU A 129 7.13 15.66 7.83
CA GLU A 129 7.58 15.12 9.11
C GLU A 129 6.42 14.72 10.02
N GLY A 130 5.24 15.22 9.73
CA GLY A 130 4.03 14.95 10.50
C GLY A 130 3.43 13.57 10.24
N PRO A 131 2.41 13.18 11.02
CA PRO A 131 1.77 11.88 10.90
C PRO A 131 1.02 11.71 9.57
N SER A 132 0.68 10.47 9.23
CA SER A 132 -0.16 10.16 8.08
C SER A 132 -1.54 10.82 8.19
N PRO A 133 -2.08 11.41 7.11
CA PRO A 133 -3.45 11.90 7.08
C PRO A 133 -4.49 10.78 7.00
N ILE A 134 -4.06 9.53 6.71
CA ILE A 134 -4.97 8.38 6.55
C ILE A 134 -5.20 7.70 7.89
N THR A 135 -5.98 8.35 8.73
CA THR A 135 -6.33 7.89 10.10
C THR A 135 -7.83 8.08 10.38
N GLY A 136 -8.32 7.57 11.49
CA GLY A 136 -9.67 7.82 11.99
C GLY A 136 -10.78 7.59 10.95
N GLU A 137 -11.66 8.58 10.80
CA GLU A 137 -12.81 8.50 9.90
C GLU A 137 -12.40 8.43 8.42
N ILE A 138 -11.33 9.12 8.01
CA ILE A 138 -10.79 9.03 6.64
C ILE A 138 -10.40 7.58 6.35
N ARG A 139 -9.67 6.92 7.27
CA ARG A 139 -9.25 5.54 7.08
C ARG A 139 -10.44 4.58 7.01
N ALA A 140 -11.44 4.76 7.87
CA ALA A 140 -12.65 3.94 7.86
C ALA A 140 -13.43 4.11 6.54
N PHE A 141 -13.54 5.34 6.06
CA PHE A 141 -14.20 5.64 4.79
C PHE A 141 -13.40 5.08 3.59
N LEU A 142 -12.07 5.21 3.59
CA LEU A 142 -11.19 4.62 2.59
C LEU A 142 -11.40 3.11 2.49
N ASP A 143 -11.33 2.40 3.63
CA ASP A 143 -11.49 0.94 3.66
C ASP A 143 -12.85 0.50 3.12
N LYS A 144 -13.92 1.20 3.50
CA LYS A 144 -15.26 0.92 3.01
C LYS A 144 -15.38 1.14 1.51
N THR A 145 -14.81 2.23 1.01
CA THR A 145 -14.99 2.68 -0.38
C THR A 145 -14.09 1.91 -1.35
N PHE A 146 -12.78 1.83 -1.08
CA PHE A 146 -11.84 1.13 -1.97
C PHE A 146 -11.89 -0.40 -1.85
N GLY A 147 -12.64 -0.95 -0.91
CA GLY A 147 -12.99 -2.36 -0.81
C GLY A 147 -14.21 -2.78 -1.65
N MET A 148 -14.81 -1.88 -2.42
CA MET A 148 -15.94 -2.20 -3.30
C MET A 148 -15.53 -3.03 -4.51
N ALA A 149 -16.52 -3.63 -5.18
CA ALA A 149 -16.27 -4.62 -6.22
C ALA A 149 -15.75 -4.04 -7.53
N SER A 150 -16.05 -2.77 -7.83
CA SER A 150 -15.72 -2.15 -9.12
C SER A 150 -15.34 -0.68 -8.97
N ILE A 151 -14.64 -0.14 -9.99
CA ILE A 151 -14.30 1.28 -10.05
C ILE A 151 -15.54 2.17 -10.11
N GLN A 152 -16.64 1.66 -10.72
CA GLN A 152 -17.92 2.36 -10.80
C GLN A 152 -18.52 2.56 -9.41
N GLU A 153 -18.53 1.51 -8.58
CA GLU A 153 -19.04 1.58 -7.20
C GLU A 153 -18.18 2.51 -6.35
N ILE A 154 -16.85 2.44 -6.47
CA ILE A 154 -15.91 3.31 -5.76
C ILE A 154 -16.16 4.77 -6.14
N TYR A 155 -16.24 5.05 -7.43
CA TYR A 155 -16.47 6.41 -7.93
C TYR A 155 -17.82 6.97 -7.47
N ALA A 156 -18.89 6.17 -7.56
CA ALA A 156 -20.23 6.56 -7.09
C ALA A 156 -20.24 6.84 -5.58
N ALA A 157 -19.53 6.03 -4.78
CA ALA A 157 -19.42 6.24 -3.33
C ALA A 157 -18.66 7.53 -3.00
N LEU A 158 -17.55 7.84 -3.70
CA LEU A 158 -16.83 9.10 -3.55
C LEU A 158 -17.69 10.32 -3.93
N GLN A 159 -18.50 10.18 -4.97
CA GLN A 159 -19.43 11.23 -5.38
C GLN A 159 -20.55 11.45 -4.35
N ALA A 160 -21.18 10.39 -3.88
CA ALA A 160 -22.25 10.44 -2.90
C ALA A 160 -21.78 11.04 -1.56
N ALA A 161 -20.55 10.71 -1.14
CA ALA A 161 -19.98 11.21 0.11
C ALA A 161 -19.95 12.74 0.20
N GLN A 162 -19.82 13.45 -0.91
CA GLN A 162 -19.70 14.92 -0.93
C GLN A 162 -20.95 15.63 -0.39
N THR A 163 -22.11 14.97 -0.47
CA THR A 163 -23.41 15.53 -0.01
C THR A 163 -24.01 14.75 1.16
N ASP A 164 -23.34 13.69 1.64
CA ASP A 164 -23.83 12.87 2.76
C ASP A 164 -23.71 13.64 4.07
N SER A 165 -24.86 13.97 4.69
CA SER A 165 -24.92 14.72 5.95
C SER A 165 -24.42 13.93 7.17
N SER A 166 -24.28 12.60 7.05
CA SER A 166 -23.78 11.75 8.14
C SER A 166 -22.25 11.74 8.24
N LEU A 167 -21.54 12.24 7.22
CA LEU A 167 -20.07 12.29 7.17
C LEU A 167 -19.53 13.63 7.65
N SER A 168 -18.37 13.60 8.30
CA SER A 168 -17.65 14.81 8.68
C SER A 168 -17.18 15.59 7.44
N GLN A 169 -16.94 16.90 7.61
CA GLN A 169 -16.44 17.73 6.50
C GLN A 169 -15.09 17.23 6.00
N GLU A 170 -14.23 16.77 6.90
CA GLU A 170 -12.92 16.23 6.55
C GLU A 170 -13.02 15.01 5.62
N VAL A 171 -13.94 14.08 5.88
CA VAL A 171 -14.20 12.92 4.99
C VAL A 171 -14.77 13.38 3.64
N LYS A 172 -15.67 14.37 3.62
CA LYS A 172 -16.22 14.92 2.38
C LYS A 172 -15.16 15.56 1.50
N ASP A 173 -14.28 16.36 2.10
CA ASP A 173 -13.19 17.03 1.42
C ASP A 173 -12.18 16.01 0.90
N TRP A 174 -11.86 14.98 1.67
CA TRP A 174 -11.01 13.88 1.25
C TRP A 174 -11.65 13.09 0.08
N ALA A 175 -12.92 12.73 0.18
CA ALA A 175 -13.64 12.02 -0.87
C ALA A 175 -13.69 12.82 -2.18
N LYS A 176 -13.92 14.14 -2.08
CA LYS A 176 -13.86 15.04 -3.24
C LYS A 176 -12.46 15.01 -3.87
N ALA A 177 -11.41 15.15 -3.07
CA ALA A 177 -10.04 15.13 -3.57
C ALA A 177 -9.70 13.81 -4.28
N GLN A 178 -10.15 12.65 -3.74
CA GLN A 178 -9.93 11.35 -4.40
C GLN A 178 -10.70 11.25 -5.71
N LYS A 179 -11.95 11.72 -5.74
CA LYS A 179 -12.74 11.76 -6.98
C LYS A 179 -12.06 12.64 -8.03
N ASP A 180 -11.63 13.84 -7.65
CA ASP A 180 -10.94 14.75 -8.57
C ASP A 180 -9.65 14.11 -9.15
N ILE A 181 -8.94 13.32 -8.35
CA ILE A 181 -7.80 12.53 -8.84
C ILE A 181 -8.26 11.49 -9.86
N MET A 182 -9.29 10.68 -9.54
CA MET A 182 -9.81 9.66 -10.44
C MET A 182 -10.32 10.23 -11.77
N ASP A 183 -10.89 11.43 -11.76
CA ASP A 183 -11.36 12.13 -12.97
C ASP A 183 -10.21 12.36 -13.99
N HIS A 184 -8.97 12.45 -13.53
CA HIS A 184 -7.80 12.65 -14.38
C HIS A 184 -7.07 11.36 -14.74
N ARG A 185 -7.41 10.22 -14.11
CA ARG A 185 -6.79 8.92 -14.38
C ARG A 185 -7.41 8.22 -15.58
N SER A 186 -6.67 7.30 -16.16
CA SER A 186 -7.16 6.36 -17.16
C SER A 186 -8.24 5.46 -16.55
N PRO A 187 -9.46 5.45 -17.07
CA PRO A 187 -10.50 4.55 -16.57
C PRO A 187 -10.11 3.08 -16.72
N THR A 188 -9.52 2.68 -17.86
CA THR A 188 -9.01 1.33 -18.05
C THR A 188 -7.86 1.03 -17.09
N GLY A 189 -6.91 1.96 -16.94
CA GLY A 189 -5.79 1.81 -16.01
C GLY A 189 -6.25 1.57 -14.57
N MET A 190 -7.24 2.35 -14.08
CA MET A 190 -7.82 2.16 -12.75
C MET A 190 -8.53 0.81 -12.60
N ALA A 191 -9.30 0.39 -13.61
CA ALA A 191 -10.02 -0.88 -13.56
C ALA A 191 -9.06 -2.07 -13.54
N VAL A 192 -8.02 -2.04 -14.38
CA VAL A 192 -6.97 -3.07 -14.40
C VAL A 192 -6.18 -3.07 -13.08
N ALA A 193 -5.83 -1.90 -12.56
CA ALA A 193 -5.14 -1.78 -11.28
C ALA A 193 -5.91 -2.44 -10.13
N LEU A 194 -7.23 -2.21 -10.06
CA LEU A 194 -8.09 -2.82 -9.04
C LEU A 194 -8.16 -4.35 -9.18
N GLU A 195 -8.37 -4.87 -10.38
CA GLU A 195 -8.48 -6.32 -10.59
C GLU A 195 -7.13 -7.03 -10.37
N ASN A 196 -6.01 -6.46 -10.85
CA ASN A 196 -4.69 -7.04 -10.62
C ASN A 196 -4.31 -7.01 -9.13
N PHE A 197 -4.64 -5.93 -8.42
CA PHE A 197 -4.47 -5.85 -6.96
C PHE A 197 -5.24 -6.96 -6.22
N LYS A 198 -6.52 -7.21 -6.59
CA LYS A 198 -7.32 -8.29 -5.99
C LYS A 198 -6.72 -9.67 -6.26
N LEU A 199 -6.20 -9.90 -7.48
CA LEU A 199 -5.53 -11.15 -7.82
C LEU A 199 -4.25 -11.35 -7.01
N ALA A 200 -3.42 -10.33 -6.85
CA ALA A 200 -2.21 -10.38 -6.04
C ALA A 200 -2.52 -10.70 -4.56
N ARG A 201 -3.54 -10.03 -3.99
CA ARG A 201 -4.00 -10.29 -2.61
C ARG A 201 -4.52 -11.71 -2.44
N LYS A 202 -5.24 -12.26 -3.42
CA LYS A 202 -5.77 -13.61 -3.39
C LYS A 202 -4.68 -14.66 -3.53
N ALA A 203 -3.75 -14.47 -4.46
CA ALA A 203 -2.69 -15.42 -4.76
C ALA A 203 -1.61 -15.47 -3.68
N GLN A 204 -1.32 -14.34 -3.02
CA GLN A 204 -0.27 -14.20 -2.01
C GLN A 204 1.11 -14.69 -2.50
N SER A 205 1.36 -14.56 -3.81
CA SER A 205 2.56 -15.05 -4.48
C SER A 205 3.15 -13.96 -5.38
N LEU A 206 4.44 -13.67 -5.17
CA LEU A 206 5.19 -12.70 -5.99
C LEU A 206 5.33 -13.20 -7.43
N LYS A 207 5.54 -14.52 -7.61
CA LYS A 207 5.58 -15.14 -8.94
C LYS A 207 4.29 -14.83 -9.72
N VAL A 208 3.13 -15.14 -9.10
CA VAL A 208 1.82 -14.91 -9.73
C VAL A 208 1.58 -13.42 -10.01
N ALA A 209 1.98 -12.53 -9.09
CA ALA A 209 1.86 -11.09 -9.30
C ALA A 209 2.68 -10.64 -10.53
N LEU A 210 3.93 -11.09 -10.65
CA LEU A 210 4.79 -10.75 -11.79
C LEU A 210 4.29 -11.35 -13.12
N GLU A 211 3.74 -12.58 -13.09
CA GLU A 211 3.10 -13.19 -14.27
C GLU A 211 1.85 -12.40 -14.72
N ASN A 212 1.03 -11.94 -13.76
CA ASN A 212 -0.11 -11.06 -14.05
C ASN A 212 0.34 -9.70 -14.60
N ASP A 213 1.43 -9.12 -14.06
CA ASP A 213 2.00 -7.88 -14.57
C ASP A 213 2.45 -8.02 -16.03
N MET A 214 3.01 -9.18 -16.40
CA MET A 214 3.39 -9.48 -17.79
C MET A 214 2.17 -9.59 -18.71
N LEU A 215 1.09 -10.28 -18.28
CA LEU A 215 -0.17 -10.35 -19.03
C LEU A 215 -0.75 -8.95 -19.23
N MET A 216 -0.86 -8.19 -18.16
CA MET A 216 -1.34 -6.82 -18.16
C MET A 216 -0.53 -5.93 -19.12
N SER A 217 0.80 -5.99 -19.02
CA SER A 217 1.69 -5.22 -19.90
C SER A 217 1.49 -5.57 -21.37
N THR A 218 1.32 -6.87 -21.68
CA THR A 218 0.98 -7.34 -23.03
C THR A 218 -0.37 -6.77 -23.49
N GLY A 219 -1.38 -6.73 -22.61
CA GLY A 219 -2.70 -6.16 -22.90
C GLY A 219 -2.66 -4.65 -23.19
N PHE A 220 -1.75 -3.89 -22.57
CA PHE A 220 -1.60 -2.45 -22.82
C PHE A 220 -0.68 -2.13 -24.00
N CYS A 221 0.38 -2.91 -24.22
CA CYS A 221 1.45 -2.60 -25.17
C CYS A 221 1.40 -3.44 -26.45
N GLY A 222 0.62 -4.53 -26.49
CA GLY A 222 0.50 -5.41 -27.65
C GLY A 222 -0.14 -4.72 -28.85
N THR A 223 0.03 -5.31 -30.05
CA THR A 223 -0.53 -4.80 -31.32
C THR A 223 -2.05 -4.83 -31.32
N ASP A 224 -2.64 -5.87 -30.71
CA ASP A 224 -4.09 -6.12 -30.67
C ASP A 224 -4.71 -5.69 -29.32
N ARG A 225 -4.10 -4.66 -28.70
CA ARG A 225 -4.55 -4.15 -27.40
C ARG A 225 -6.01 -3.64 -27.44
N PRO A 226 -6.78 -3.86 -26.35
CA PRO A 226 -8.18 -3.47 -26.28
C PRO A 226 -8.43 -1.96 -26.33
N THR A 227 -7.49 -1.15 -25.85
CA THR A 227 -7.58 0.31 -25.83
C THR A 227 -6.22 0.98 -26.12
N PRO A 228 -6.21 2.19 -26.67
CA PRO A 228 -4.97 2.97 -26.91
C PRO A 228 -4.56 3.82 -25.71
N GLU A 229 -5.08 3.58 -24.50
CA GLU A 229 -4.92 4.52 -23.38
C GLU A 229 -3.47 4.72 -22.97
N PHE A 230 -2.62 3.68 -23.05
CA PHE A 230 -1.20 3.82 -22.74
C PHE A 230 -0.50 4.79 -23.73
N ASP A 231 -0.73 4.63 -25.03
CA ASP A 231 -0.17 5.57 -26.03
C ASP A 231 -0.70 6.97 -25.82
N THR A 232 -2.02 7.10 -25.54
CA THR A 232 -2.67 8.37 -25.28
C THR A 232 -2.04 9.07 -24.07
N GLY A 233 -1.85 8.33 -22.97
CA GLY A 233 -1.29 8.90 -21.75
C GLY A 233 0.17 9.28 -21.90
N VAL A 234 0.99 8.42 -22.49
CA VAL A 234 2.41 8.70 -22.76
C VAL A 234 2.55 9.93 -23.68
N SER A 235 1.84 9.95 -24.81
CA SER A 235 1.90 11.08 -25.77
C SER A 235 1.49 12.38 -25.10
N TYR A 236 0.30 12.41 -24.50
CA TYR A 236 -0.25 13.66 -23.92
C TYR A 236 0.56 14.16 -22.72
N LEU A 237 0.84 13.28 -21.74
CA LEU A 237 1.43 13.72 -20.47
C LEU A 237 2.97 13.79 -20.50
N LEU A 238 3.64 12.86 -21.20
CA LEU A 238 5.10 12.79 -21.16
C LEU A 238 5.75 13.50 -22.35
N ILE A 239 5.16 13.46 -23.54
CA ILE A 239 5.72 14.07 -24.75
C ILE A 239 5.21 15.51 -24.89
N GLU A 240 3.88 15.73 -24.92
CA GLU A 240 3.26 17.03 -25.12
C GLU A 240 3.23 17.88 -23.84
N LYS A 241 3.53 17.29 -22.67
CA LYS A 241 3.50 17.95 -21.34
C LYS A 241 2.13 18.51 -20.97
N GLY A 242 1.05 17.84 -21.42
CA GLY A 242 -0.32 18.17 -21.06
C GLY A 242 -0.56 18.11 -19.55
N ARG A 243 -1.42 19.01 -19.05
CA ARG A 243 -1.68 19.15 -17.60
C ARG A 243 -3.11 18.81 -17.23
N GLU A 244 -4.00 18.78 -18.21
CA GLU A 244 -5.41 18.48 -18.05
C GLU A 244 -5.65 16.95 -18.17
N ARG A 245 -6.90 16.56 -18.15
CA ARG A 245 -7.29 15.17 -18.41
C ARG A 245 -6.95 14.77 -19.84
N ALA A 246 -6.24 13.65 -20.01
CA ALA A 246 -6.00 13.11 -21.34
C ALA A 246 -7.32 12.61 -21.98
N ASN A 247 -7.33 12.46 -23.30
CA ASN A 247 -8.51 12.00 -24.05
C ASN A 247 -8.66 10.48 -23.97
N TRP A 248 -8.98 9.98 -22.77
CA TRP A 248 -9.14 8.56 -22.50
C TRP A 248 -10.23 7.90 -23.34
N GLN A 249 -10.00 6.64 -23.75
CA GLN A 249 -10.95 5.81 -24.47
C GLN A 249 -11.00 4.41 -23.87
N PRO A 250 -12.03 4.07 -23.07
CA PRO A 250 -13.28 4.81 -22.82
C PRO A 250 -13.10 6.04 -21.95
N SER A 251 -13.92 7.07 -22.19
CA SER A 251 -13.91 8.31 -21.39
C SER A 251 -14.87 8.24 -20.20
N ASP A 252 -15.93 7.44 -20.30
CA ASP A 252 -16.95 7.25 -19.26
C ASP A 252 -16.55 6.08 -18.35
N ILE A 253 -16.52 6.34 -17.05
CA ILE A 253 -16.23 5.32 -16.04
C ILE A 253 -17.29 4.19 -16.01
N ASN A 254 -18.49 4.45 -16.51
CA ASN A 254 -19.60 3.47 -16.59
C ASN A 254 -19.60 2.67 -17.90
N ASP A 255 -18.59 2.82 -18.76
CA ASP A 255 -18.48 2.03 -19.98
C ASP A 255 -18.45 0.54 -19.64
N PRO A 256 -19.30 -0.31 -20.29
CA PRO A 256 -19.35 -1.76 -20.01
C PRO A 256 -18.03 -2.49 -20.18
N ARG A 257 -17.12 -1.97 -21.01
CA ARG A 257 -15.75 -2.52 -21.20
C ARG A 257 -14.91 -2.46 -19.92
N LEU A 258 -15.28 -1.61 -18.96
CA LEU A 258 -14.60 -1.43 -17.67
C LEU A 258 -15.18 -2.33 -16.56
N SER A 259 -16.12 -3.24 -16.90
CA SER A 259 -16.63 -4.20 -15.92
C SER A 259 -15.51 -5.16 -15.47
N PRO A 260 -15.51 -5.63 -14.21
CA PRO A 260 -14.48 -6.56 -13.71
C PRO A 260 -14.27 -7.79 -14.59
N ALA A 261 -15.35 -8.32 -15.20
CA ALA A 261 -15.28 -9.48 -16.09
C ALA A 261 -14.55 -9.17 -17.41
N GLU A 262 -14.87 -8.05 -18.06
CA GLU A 262 -14.21 -7.66 -19.31
C GLU A 262 -12.75 -7.25 -19.07
N ILE A 263 -12.46 -6.57 -17.97
CA ILE A 263 -11.08 -6.24 -17.58
C ILE A 263 -10.25 -7.50 -17.33
N THR A 264 -10.75 -8.43 -16.52
CA THR A 264 -10.05 -9.70 -16.26
C THR A 264 -9.79 -10.45 -17.55
N LYS A 265 -10.81 -10.60 -18.41
CA LYS A 265 -10.69 -11.27 -19.69
C LYS A 265 -9.63 -10.62 -20.59
N ASN A 266 -9.66 -9.30 -20.73
CA ASN A 266 -8.85 -8.61 -21.72
C ASN A 266 -7.42 -8.28 -21.27
N TYR A 267 -7.11 -8.33 -19.96
CA TYR A 267 -5.80 -7.95 -19.44
C TYR A 267 -5.13 -9.01 -18.55
N LEU A 268 -5.89 -9.97 -18.00
CA LEU A 268 -5.40 -10.85 -16.93
C LEU A 268 -5.73 -12.34 -17.16
N ASP A 269 -6.43 -12.70 -18.25
CA ASP A 269 -6.70 -14.10 -18.60
C ASP A 269 -5.77 -14.57 -19.74
N PRO A 270 -4.80 -15.47 -19.45
CA PRO A 270 -3.85 -15.96 -20.45
C PRO A 270 -4.49 -16.75 -21.59
N LYS A 271 -5.78 -17.09 -21.47
CA LYS A 271 -6.54 -17.79 -22.55
C LYS A 271 -7.06 -16.82 -23.60
N THR A 272 -7.01 -15.53 -23.35
CA THR A 272 -7.47 -14.54 -24.33
C THR A 272 -6.48 -14.47 -25.51
N PRO A 273 -6.93 -14.52 -26.76
CA PRO A 273 -6.05 -14.67 -27.92
C PRO A 273 -4.92 -13.64 -28.02
N HIS A 274 -5.18 -12.36 -27.77
CA HIS A 274 -4.15 -11.32 -27.83
C HIS A 274 -3.17 -11.34 -26.66
N LEU A 275 -3.42 -12.14 -25.62
CA LEU A 275 -2.50 -12.39 -24.50
C LEU A 275 -1.73 -13.72 -24.65
N ALA A 276 -2.05 -14.53 -25.67
CA ALA A 276 -1.43 -15.85 -25.84
C ALA A 276 0.10 -15.79 -26.08
N GLU A 277 0.57 -14.69 -26.66
CA GLU A 277 2.00 -14.46 -26.95
C GLU A 277 2.73 -13.73 -25.80
N THR A 278 2.09 -13.59 -24.61
CA THR A 278 2.73 -12.99 -23.45
C THR A 278 4.03 -13.73 -23.11
N PRO A 279 5.17 -13.01 -22.99
CA PRO A 279 6.43 -13.62 -22.63
C PRO A 279 6.35 -14.34 -21.30
N LYS A 280 6.88 -15.56 -21.25
CA LYS A 280 6.93 -16.33 -19.99
C LYS A 280 8.10 -15.87 -19.15
N LEU A 281 7.84 -15.58 -17.88
CA LEU A 281 8.89 -15.29 -16.91
C LEU A 281 9.61 -16.59 -16.51
N VAL A 282 10.94 -16.49 -16.44
CA VAL A 282 11.80 -17.56 -15.95
C VAL A 282 12.34 -17.13 -14.58
N PHE A 283 12.09 -17.93 -13.56
CA PHE A 283 12.57 -17.68 -12.20
C PHE A 283 13.72 -18.63 -11.88
N GLU A 284 14.85 -18.08 -11.41
CA GLU A 284 16.01 -18.87 -11.00
C GLU A 284 16.49 -18.42 -9.60
N PRO A 285 16.53 -19.33 -8.61
CA PRO A 285 15.99 -20.69 -8.66
C PRO A 285 14.47 -20.72 -8.83
N ALA A 286 13.96 -21.79 -9.43
CA ALA A 286 12.51 -21.97 -9.59
C ALA A 286 11.80 -21.89 -8.24
N PRO A 287 10.67 -21.19 -8.12
CA PRO A 287 9.87 -21.17 -6.90
C PRO A 287 9.45 -22.58 -6.50
N THR A 288 9.45 -22.86 -5.21
CA THR A 288 9.13 -24.21 -4.68
C THR A 288 7.66 -24.57 -4.77
N SER A 289 6.76 -23.58 -4.94
CA SER A 289 5.31 -23.78 -5.09
C SER A 289 4.64 -22.61 -5.80
N ASP A 290 3.44 -22.86 -6.34
CA ASP A 290 2.55 -21.81 -6.88
C ASP A 290 1.60 -21.25 -5.80
N GLY A 291 1.73 -21.70 -4.56
CA GLY A 291 0.95 -21.20 -3.41
C GLY A 291 1.48 -19.89 -2.84
N ALA A 292 0.95 -19.50 -1.68
CA ALA A 292 1.42 -18.31 -0.97
C ALA A 292 2.93 -18.39 -0.67
N ASP A 293 3.65 -17.31 -0.90
CA ASP A 293 5.07 -17.25 -0.59
C ASP A 293 5.31 -17.28 0.91
N SER A 294 6.40 -17.92 1.34
CA SER A 294 6.81 -17.92 2.76
C SER A 294 7.09 -16.51 3.31
N THR A 295 7.25 -15.52 2.42
CA THR A 295 7.47 -14.11 2.74
C THR A 295 6.17 -13.30 2.83
N TRP A 296 5.02 -13.86 2.41
CA TRP A 296 3.73 -13.16 2.57
C TRP A 296 3.45 -12.89 4.05
N GLY A 297 3.00 -11.68 4.36
CA GLY A 297 2.79 -11.22 5.72
C GLY A 297 4.05 -10.67 6.43
N LYS A 298 5.25 -10.92 5.89
CA LYS A 298 6.51 -10.44 6.48
C LYS A 298 6.95 -9.06 5.98
N PHE A 299 6.28 -8.52 4.97
CA PHE A 299 6.60 -7.23 4.35
C PHE A 299 6.74 -6.09 5.37
N ARG A 300 5.95 -6.13 6.44
CA ARG A 300 5.94 -5.10 7.50
C ARG A 300 6.62 -5.54 8.80
N MET A 301 7.25 -6.70 8.83
CA MET A 301 7.78 -7.30 10.06
C MET A 301 8.70 -6.36 10.86
N TRP A 302 9.53 -5.57 10.18
CA TRP A 302 10.45 -4.62 10.80
C TRP A 302 9.88 -3.19 10.95
N GLY A 303 8.66 -2.95 10.47
CA GLY A 303 7.96 -1.65 10.57
C GLY A 303 7.04 -1.56 11.78
N LEU A 304 6.08 -0.63 11.73
CA LEU A 304 4.99 -0.57 12.72
C LEU A 304 4.11 -1.83 12.62
N PRO A 305 3.50 -2.28 13.75
CA PRO A 305 2.67 -3.47 13.75
C PRO A 305 1.50 -3.36 12.77
N ALA A 306 1.31 -4.42 11.98
CA ALA A 306 0.18 -4.54 11.07
C ALA A 306 -1.13 -4.80 11.84
N GLU A 307 -2.27 -4.41 11.28
CA GLU A 307 -3.58 -4.75 11.87
C GLU A 307 -3.76 -6.27 12.01
N SER A 308 -3.24 -7.06 11.08
CA SER A 308 -3.28 -8.53 11.14
C SER A 308 -2.49 -9.10 12.31
N GLU A 309 -1.34 -8.52 12.65
CA GLU A 309 -0.52 -8.90 13.79
C GLU A 309 -1.25 -8.60 15.12
N ILE A 310 -1.78 -7.39 15.25
CA ILE A 310 -2.54 -6.97 16.44
C ILE A 310 -3.80 -7.82 16.59
N ARG A 311 -4.49 -8.11 15.48
CA ARG A 311 -5.63 -9.02 15.45
C ARG A 311 -5.26 -10.41 15.97
N ALA A 312 -4.13 -10.96 15.51
CA ALA A 312 -3.67 -12.29 15.93
C ALA A 312 -3.42 -12.34 17.45
N VAL A 313 -2.85 -11.27 18.03
CA VAL A 313 -2.69 -11.16 19.50
C VAL A 313 -4.05 -11.13 20.19
N ILE A 314 -4.99 -10.29 19.74
CA ILE A 314 -6.32 -10.16 20.38
C ILE A 314 -7.12 -11.47 20.32
N LYS A 315 -6.98 -12.22 19.21
CA LYS A 315 -7.68 -13.48 18.99
C LYS A 315 -6.99 -14.71 19.61
N GLY A 316 -5.80 -14.53 20.18
CA GLY A 316 -5.00 -15.66 20.68
C GLY A 316 -4.43 -16.55 19.57
N GLU A 317 -4.26 -16.02 18.36
CA GLU A 317 -3.73 -16.71 17.18
C GLU A 317 -2.21 -16.54 17.04
N SER A 318 -1.57 -15.70 17.86
CA SER A 318 -0.12 -15.45 17.83
C SER A 318 0.64 -16.52 18.64
N ALA A 319 1.90 -16.75 18.27
CA ALA A 319 2.78 -17.70 19.00
C ALA A 319 2.91 -17.26 20.47
N GLY A 320 2.66 -18.19 21.39
CA GLY A 320 2.70 -17.91 22.84
C GLY A 320 1.43 -17.28 23.42
N SER A 321 0.39 -17.05 22.62
CA SER A 321 -0.90 -16.55 23.12
C SER A 321 -1.58 -17.58 24.00
N GLY A 322 -2.19 -17.10 25.12
CA GLY A 322 -3.06 -17.90 25.96
C GLY A 322 -4.49 -17.98 25.41
N ALA A 323 -5.33 -18.81 26.07
CA ALA A 323 -6.75 -18.98 25.70
C ALA A 323 -7.67 -17.86 26.23
N PHE A 324 -7.12 -16.82 26.87
CA PHE A 324 -7.89 -15.78 27.51
C PHE A 324 -7.98 -14.54 26.63
N LYS A 325 -9.16 -13.86 26.68
CA LYS A 325 -9.31 -12.54 26.11
C LYS A 325 -8.37 -11.55 26.79
N LEU A 326 -7.93 -10.56 26.05
CA LEU A 326 -6.97 -9.55 26.52
C LEU A 326 -7.66 -8.18 26.71
N LYS A 327 -7.14 -7.39 27.64
CA LYS A 327 -7.45 -5.96 27.79
C LYS A 327 -6.48 -5.13 26.93
N PRO A 328 -6.82 -3.87 26.62
CA PRO A 328 -5.97 -3.02 25.77
C PRO A 328 -4.49 -2.96 26.20
N ALA A 329 -4.23 -2.80 27.49
CA ALA A 329 -2.85 -2.74 28.01
C ALA A 329 -2.08 -4.05 27.80
N GLU A 330 -2.75 -5.20 27.96
CA GLU A 330 -2.14 -6.51 27.77
C GLU A 330 -1.80 -6.77 26.27
N VAL A 331 -2.63 -6.29 25.36
CA VAL A 331 -2.34 -6.34 23.91
C VAL A 331 -1.10 -5.52 23.58
N VAL A 332 -1.02 -4.29 24.12
CA VAL A 332 0.15 -3.41 23.94
C VAL A 332 1.42 -4.11 24.46
N GLU A 333 1.38 -4.65 25.66
CA GLU A 333 2.52 -5.34 26.28
C GLU A 333 2.97 -6.55 25.44
N GLN A 334 2.04 -7.39 24.98
CA GLN A 334 2.37 -8.55 24.16
C GLN A 334 2.97 -8.16 22.80
N VAL A 335 2.44 -7.13 22.14
CA VAL A 335 2.99 -6.64 20.87
C VAL A 335 4.41 -6.08 21.06
N LEU A 336 4.63 -5.27 22.09
CA LEU A 336 5.97 -4.73 22.41
C LEU A 336 6.96 -5.84 22.73
N ALA A 337 6.56 -6.82 23.56
CA ALA A 337 7.42 -7.94 23.92
C ALA A 337 7.78 -8.82 22.72
N ALA A 338 6.81 -9.14 21.86
CA ALA A 338 7.03 -9.93 20.65
C ALA A 338 7.99 -9.28 19.66
N ARG A 339 8.10 -7.93 19.70
CA ARG A 339 8.96 -7.14 18.83
C ARG A 339 10.29 -6.71 19.47
N GLY A 340 10.48 -6.98 20.75
CA GLY A 340 11.67 -6.50 21.49
C GLY A 340 11.78 -4.97 21.58
N GLU A 341 10.64 -4.27 21.54
CA GLU A 341 10.59 -2.79 21.50
C GLU A 341 10.28 -2.14 22.86
N GLN A 342 10.24 -2.92 23.92
CA GLN A 342 10.09 -2.40 25.30
C GLN A 342 11.31 -1.53 25.67
N GLY A 343 11.06 -0.27 26.00
CA GLY A 343 12.10 0.73 26.24
C GLY A 343 12.85 1.19 24.97
N GLY A 344 12.41 0.74 23.80
CA GLY A 344 13.03 1.06 22.52
C GLY A 344 12.63 2.43 21.95
N PRO A 345 13.36 2.91 20.93
CA PRO A 345 13.16 4.25 20.36
C PRO A 345 11.79 4.43 19.69
N ARG A 346 11.14 3.34 19.28
CA ARG A 346 9.83 3.36 18.61
C ARG A 346 8.66 2.96 19.51
N GLU A 347 8.89 2.68 20.80
CA GLU A 347 7.86 2.20 21.73
C GLU A 347 6.60 3.08 21.71
N LYS A 348 6.77 4.40 21.83
CA LYS A 348 5.63 5.34 21.85
C LYS A 348 4.78 5.26 20.57
N GLU A 349 5.40 5.12 19.42
CA GLU A 349 4.69 5.02 18.14
C GLU A 349 3.99 3.66 17.98
N ILE A 350 4.62 2.58 18.45
CA ILE A 350 4.01 1.24 18.49
C ILE A 350 2.80 1.24 19.41
N VAL A 351 2.91 1.82 20.61
CA VAL A 351 1.78 1.97 21.56
C VAL A 351 0.65 2.77 20.92
N ALA A 352 0.96 3.90 20.30
CA ALA A 352 -0.05 4.73 19.62
C ALA A 352 -0.71 3.95 18.49
N ARG A 353 0.06 3.19 17.69
CA ARG A 353 -0.44 2.37 16.60
C ARG A 353 -1.37 1.26 17.10
N VAL A 354 -0.98 0.52 18.14
CA VAL A 354 -1.79 -0.55 18.72
C VAL A 354 -3.11 0.02 19.25
N ASN A 355 -3.06 1.12 19.99
CA ASN A 355 -4.26 1.77 20.54
C ASN A 355 -5.20 2.28 19.44
N ALA A 356 -4.67 2.85 18.35
CA ALA A 356 -5.46 3.28 17.20
C ALA A 356 -6.20 2.10 16.54
N VAL A 357 -5.53 0.96 16.39
CA VAL A 357 -6.16 -0.26 15.83
C VAL A 357 -7.20 -0.82 16.78
N ILE A 358 -6.92 -0.90 18.08
CA ILE A 358 -7.90 -1.32 19.10
C ILE A 358 -9.15 -0.45 19.01
N ALA A 359 -9.02 0.87 19.01
CA ALA A 359 -10.15 1.80 18.93
C ALA A 359 -10.97 1.61 17.64
N ALA A 360 -10.32 1.31 16.51
CA ALA A 360 -10.98 1.20 15.20
C ALA A 360 -11.59 -0.18 14.94
N ARG A 361 -11.02 -1.26 15.51
CA ARG A 361 -11.30 -2.65 15.10
C ARG A 361 -11.84 -3.54 16.22
N THR A 362 -12.01 -3.01 17.42
CA THR A 362 -12.49 -3.84 18.55
C THR A 362 -13.68 -3.22 19.27
N LYS A 363 -14.34 -4.06 20.05
CA LYS A 363 -15.29 -3.64 21.10
C LYS A 363 -14.86 -4.27 22.42
N ALA A 364 -14.90 -3.49 23.49
CA ALA A 364 -14.71 -4.02 24.83
C ALA A 364 -16.03 -4.59 25.37
N ASP A 365 -15.98 -5.74 26.04
CA ASP A 365 -17.09 -6.27 26.81
C ASP A 365 -17.26 -5.52 28.16
N GLY A 366 -18.27 -5.90 28.96
CA GLY A 366 -18.56 -5.26 30.25
C GLY A 366 -17.42 -5.35 31.28
N SER A 367 -16.41 -6.20 31.06
CA SER A 367 -15.24 -6.37 31.92
C SER A 367 -13.96 -5.75 31.29
N GLY A 368 -14.09 -5.11 30.13
CA GLY A 368 -13.00 -4.42 29.44
C GLY A 368 -12.12 -5.33 28.57
N TYR A 369 -12.52 -6.58 28.34
CA TYR A 369 -11.83 -7.47 27.42
C TYR A 369 -12.24 -7.21 25.98
N LEU A 370 -11.29 -7.36 25.04
CA LEU A 370 -11.45 -6.99 23.65
C LEU A 370 -12.02 -8.13 22.80
N ASP A 371 -12.98 -7.78 21.96
CA ASP A 371 -13.45 -8.59 20.84
C ASP A 371 -13.14 -7.89 19.52
N TRP A 372 -12.53 -8.61 18.58
CA TRP A 372 -12.28 -8.08 17.24
C TRP A 372 -13.57 -8.00 16.44
N VAL A 373 -13.92 -6.83 15.91
CA VAL A 373 -15.14 -6.60 15.10
C VAL A 373 -14.85 -6.14 13.67
N GLY A 374 -13.59 -5.90 13.33
CA GLY A 374 -13.16 -5.59 11.96
C GLY A 374 -13.18 -6.83 11.06
N LYS A 375 -13.32 -6.61 9.72
CA LYS A 375 -13.13 -7.66 8.71
C LYS A 375 -11.67 -8.08 8.61
#